data_5200d55761a75881c94d1517023c85ee
#
_entry.id   5200d55761a75881c94d1517023c85ee
#
_cell.length_a   1.000
_cell.length_b   1.000
_cell.length_c   1.000
_cell.angle_alpha   90.00
_cell.angle_beta   90.00
_cell.angle_gamma   90.00
#
_symmetry.space_group_name_H-M   'P 1'
#
loop_
_entity.id
_entity.type
_entity.pdbx_description
1 polymer ?
#
loop_
_entity_poly.entity_id
_entity_poly.type
_entity_poly.pdbx_seq_one_letter_code
_entity_poly.pdbx_strand_id
1 'polypeptide(L)'
;MELTILEGKHYSKGRKVMLVKPSMGMRGYFQLDGNCWYNTNFYGNHINKIVGFSLDLFNRSSVRLGWRPSSEEGMFEILIYIHYNGKWIRSNREQDDVITVVGTEKTMFTIFFERGMLGYEVNGEEKLLNIPFKRGWGWMMWFYFGGKIRSPRTMTMKMEYVIE
;
A
#
# COMPACT_ATOMS: atom_id res chain seq x y z
N MET A 1 -12.70 9.26 -0.86
CA MET A 1 -13.44 8.07 -1.37
C MET A 1 -13.45 6.96 -0.32
N GLU A 2 -14.41 6.06 -0.39
CA GLU A 2 -14.44 4.85 0.43
C GLU A 2 -14.26 3.62 -0.44
N LEU A 3 -13.43 2.70 -0.01
CA LEU A 3 -13.10 1.46 -0.70
C LEU A 3 -13.39 0.27 0.22
N THR A 4 -14.14 -0.70 -0.27
CA THR A 4 -14.55 -1.87 0.52
C THR A 4 -14.11 -3.16 -0.17
N ILE A 5 -13.42 -4.02 0.55
CA ILE A 5 -13.15 -5.42 0.16
C ILE A 5 -14.15 -6.29 0.90
N LEU A 6 -14.98 -7.01 0.16
CA LEU A 6 -15.93 -7.95 0.77
C LEU A 6 -15.19 -9.18 1.29
N GLU A 7 -15.75 -9.81 2.31
CA GLU A 7 -15.31 -11.12 2.78
C GLU A 7 -15.17 -12.11 1.61
N GLY A 8 -14.14 -12.92 1.64
CA GLY A 8 -13.82 -13.87 0.59
C GLY A 8 -13.31 -13.28 -0.72
N LYS A 9 -13.01 -11.96 -0.77
CA LYS A 9 -12.49 -11.28 -1.97
C LYS A 9 -11.09 -10.75 -1.73
N HIS A 10 -10.40 -10.43 -2.83
CA HIS A 10 -9.10 -9.76 -2.83
C HIS A 10 -9.21 -8.28 -3.20
N TYR A 11 -10.18 -7.92 -4.02
CA TYR A 11 -10.27 -6.61 -4.65
C TYR A 11 -11.37 -5.77 -4.03
N SER A 12 -11.10 -4.49 -3.86
CA SER A 12 -12.11 -3.53 -3.43
C SER A 12 -13.17 -3.29 -4.51
N LYS A 13 -14.39 -3.03 -4.07
CA LYS A 13 -15.44 -2.47 -4.93
C LYS A 13 -15.14 -1.00 -5.25
N GLY A 14 -15.68 -0.51 -6.35
CA GLY A 14 -15.60 0.92 -6.73
C GLY A 14 -14.27 1.35 -7.34
N ARG A 15 -13.29 0.44 -7.51
CA ARG A 15 -12.04 0.74 -8.21
C ARG A 15 -12.30 1.13 -9.66
N LYS A 16 -11.60 2.17 -10.12
CA LYS A 16 -11.63 2.61 -11.53
C LYS A 16 -10.27 2.30 -12.15
N VAL A 17 -10.26 1.87 -13.42
CA VAL A 17 -9.02 1.83 -14.19
C VAL A 17 -8.63 3.26 -14.48
N MET A 18 -7.44 3.66 -14.07
CA MET A 18 -6.96 5.03 -14.22
C MET A 18 -5.50 5.03 -14.66
N LEU A 19 -5.24 5.62 -15.81
CA LEU A 19 -3.90 5.88 -16.29
C LEU A 19 -3.36 7.11 -15.56
N VAL A 20 -2.17 6.99 -15.02
CA VAL A 20 -1.50 8.05 -14.26
C VAL A 20 -0.08 8.25 -14.75
N LYS A 21 0.41 9.46 -14.66
CA LYS A 21 1.82 9.78 -14.89
C LYS A 21 2.38 10.40 -13.61
N PRO A 22 2.75 9.60 -12.62
CA PRO A 22 3.35 10.13 -11.40
C PRO A 22 4.72 10.71 -11.75
N SER A 23 4.81 12.03 -11.88
CA SER A 23 6.06 12.71 -12.18
C SER A 23 6.94 12.84 -10.95
N MET A 24 6.36 13.13 -9.82
CA MET A 24 7.04 13.29 -8.54
C MET A 24 6.56 12.29 -7.49
N GLY A 25 5.35 11.76 -7.61
CA GLY A 25 4.81 10.79 -6.69
C GLY A 25 3.31 10.87 -6.47
N MET A 26 2.89 10.46 -5.31
CA MET A 26 1.50 10.45 -4.84
C MET A 26 1.49 10.78 -3.36
N ARG A 27 0.60 11.68 -2.96
CA ARG A 27 0.36 11.95 -1.54
C ARG A 27 -1.12 11.94 -1.21
N GLY A 28 -1.43 11.76 0.05
CA GLY A 28 -2.81 11.77 0.50
C GLY A 28 -2.98 11.33 1.94
N TYR A 29 -4.17 10.89 2.21
CA TYR A 29 -4.55 10.36 3.51
C TYR A 29 -5.28 9.04 3.33
N PHE A 30 -5.08 8.12 4.26
CA PHE A 30 -5.91 6.95 4.41
C PHE A 30 -6.36 6.78 5.87
N GLN A 31 -7.41 6.01 6.06
CA GLN A 31 -7.91 5.59 7.35
C GLN A 31 -8.45 4.17 7.21
N LEU A 32 -7.83 3.23 7.89
CA LEU A 32 -8.28 1.84 7.93
C LEU A 32 -9.37 1.72 8.98
N ASP A 33 -10.47 1.06 8.65
CA ASP A 33 -11.51 0.75 9.64
C ASP A 33 -10.99 -0.34 10.61
N GLY A 34 -11.52 -0.38 11.81
CA GLY A 34 -11.20 -1.42 12.81
C GLY A 34 -11.41 -2.85 12.31
N ASN A 35 -12.32 -3.04 11.35
CA ASN A 35 -12.54 -4.33 10.69
C ASN A 35 -11.39 -4.75 9.74
N CYS A 36 -10.42 -3.88 9.46
CA CYS A 36 -9.19 -4.24 8.74
C CYS A 36 -8.21 -5.04 9.60
N TRP A 37 -8.28 -4.90 10.92
CA TRP A 37 -7.40 -5.68 11.79
C TRP A 37 -7.86 -7.14 11.88
N TYR A 38 -6.92 -8.08 11.83
CA TYR A 38 -7.14 -9.52 11.96
C TYR A 38 -5.92 -10.17 12.60
N ASN A 39 -6.14 -11.30 13.25
CA ASN A 39 -5.05 -12.03 13.89
C ASN A 39 -4.18 -12.74 12.84
N THR A 40 -2.93 -12.30 12.70
CA THR A 40 -1.97 -12.82 11.73
C THR A 40 -1.55 -14.26 11.98
N ASN A 41 -1.69 -14.78 13.19
CA ASN A 41 -1.40 -16.18 13.50
C ASN A 41 -2.36 -17.15 12.78
N PHE A 42 -3.61 -16.72 12.54
CA PHE A 42 -4.61 -17.53 11.83
C PHE A 42 -4.61 -17.28 10.32
N TYR A 43 -4.40 -16.05 9.90
CA TYR A 43 -4.57 -15.63 8.49
C TYR A 43 -3.25 -15.34 7.78
N GLY A 44 -2.13 -15.53 8.48
CA GLY A 44 -0.80 -15.27 7.96
C GLY A 44 -0.44 -13.78 7.90
N ASN A 45 0.85 -13.52 7.91
CA ASN A 45 1.40 -12.17 7.88
C ASN A 45 1.56 -11.68 6.43
N HIS A 46 0.44 -11.48 5.73
CA HIS A 46 0.42 -11.04 4.35
C HIS A 46 0.42 -9.52 4.25
N ILE A 47 1.19 -8.99 3.30
CA ILE A 47 1.16 -7.56 3.00
C ILE A 47 -0.06 -7.27 2.12
N ASN A 48 -0.99 -6.54 2.67
CA ASN A 48 -2.12 -5.96 1.94
C ASN A 48 -1.69 -4.65 1.29
N LYS A 49 -2.47 -4.07 0.41
CA LYS A 49 -2.10 -2.88 -0.35
C LYS A 49 -3.16 -1.80 -0.16
N ILE A 50 -2.72 -0.59 0.10
CA ILE A 50 -3.54 0.60 0.22
C ILE A 50 -3.75 1.18 -1.17
N VAL A 51 -2.69 1.68 -1.77
CA VAL A 51 -2.68 2.42 -3.03
C VAL A 51 -1.28 2.42 -3.62
N GLY A 52 -1.18 2.76 -4.88
CA GLY A 52 0.08 2.91 -5.60
C GLY A 52 -0.13 2.84 -7.09
N PHE A 53 0.91 2.52 -7.82
CA PHE A 53 0.83 2.43 -9.28
C PHE A 53 1.69 1.30 -9.84
N SER A 54 1.27 0.78 -10.98
CA SER A 54 2.02 -0.14 -11.81
C SER A 54 2.49 0.56 -13.07
N LEU A 55 3.74 0.39 -13.45
CA LEU A 55 4.33 0.96 -14.66
C LEU A 55 4.14 0.04 -15.89
N ASP A 56 3.49 -1.09 -15.72
CA ASP A 56 3.16 -2.00 -16.81
C ASP A 56 1.80 -2.68 -16.59
N LEU A 57 1.21 -3.18 -17.67
CA LEU A 57 -0.10 -3.83 -17.66
C LEU A 57 -0.13 -5.14 -16.86
N PHE A 58 1.02 -5.78 -16.68
CA PHE A 58 1.15 -7.07 -16.02
C PHE A 58 1.63 -6.96 -14.57
N ASN A 59 1.70 -5.72 -14.06
CA ASN A 59 2.14 -5.46 -12.70
C ASN A 59 3.53 -6.03 -12.34
N ARG A 60 4.42 -6.13 -13.34
CA ARG A 60 5.79 -6.61 -13.16
C ARG A 60 6.70 -5.53 -12.56
N SER A 61 6.33 -4.27 -12.75
CA SER A 61 7.01 -3.10 -12.16
C SER A 61 5.98 -2.22 -11.50
N SER A 62 5.89 -2.29 -10.17
CA SER A 62 4.90 -1.55 -9.41
C SER A 62 5.41 -1.15 -8.04
N VAL A 63 4.90 -0.03 -7.56
CA VAL A 63 5.11 0.44 -6.19
C VAL A 63 3.76 0.67 -5.53
N ARG A 64 3.61 0.19 -4.30
CA ARG A 64 2.37 0.31 -3.53
C ARG A 64 2.69 0.52 -2.06
N LEU A 65 1.95 1.42 -1.44
CA LEU A 65 1.90 1.48 0.01
C LEU A 65 1.15 0.23 0.50
N GLY A 66 1.81 -0.54 1.34
CA GLY A 66 1.29 -1.76 1.91
C GLY A 66 0.93 -1.59 3.38
N TRP A 67 0.16 -2.51 3.89
CA TRP A 67 -0.17 -2.60 5.30
C TRP A 67 -0.36 -4.05 5.74
N ARG A 68 -0.17 -4.28 7.02
CA ARG A 68 -0.52 -5.52 7.71
C ARG A 68 -0.90 -5.21 9.16
N PRO A 69 -1.72 -6.04 9.81
CA PRO A 69 -1.95 -5.90 11.24
C PRO A 69 -0.65 -6.02 12.03
N SER A 70 -0.47 -5.17 13.01
CA SER A 70 0.55 -5.33 14.04
C SER A 70 0.13 -6.43 15.04
N SER A 71 1.03 -6.82 15.92
CA SER A 71 0.72 -7.70 17.06
C SER A 71 -0.23 -7.05 18.07
N GLU A 72 -0.31 -5.73 18.08
CA GLU A 72 -1.21 -4.96 18.91
C GLU A 72 -2.52 -4.68 18.17
N GLU A 73 -3.66 -4.96 18.81
CA GLU A 73 -4.99 -4.78 18.22
C GLU A 73 -5.25 -3.31 17.87
N GLY A 74 -5.77 -3.09 16.66
CA GLY A 74 -6.05 -1.74 16.13
C GLY A 74 -4.84 -1.01 15.58
N MET A 75 -3.63 -1.55 15.75
CA MET A 75 -2.40 -1.02 15.18
C MET A 75 -2.05 -1.70 13.86
N PHE A 76 -1.47 -0.94 12.94
CA PHE A 76 -1.09 -1.42 11.61
C PHE A 76 0.35 -1.03 11.30
N GLU A 77 1.06 -1.94 10.69
CA GLU A 77 2.38 -1.72 10.13
C GLU A 77 2.23 -1.29 8.68
N ILE A 78 2.74 -0.10 8.36
CA ILE A 78 2.75 0.48 7.02
C ILE A 78 4.14 0.30 6.43
N LEU A 79 4.18 -0.10 5.17
CA LEU A 79 5.43 -0.41 4.47
C LEU A 79 5.27 -0.20 2.96
N ILE A 80 6.37 -0.15 2.24
CA ILE A 80 6.33 -0.09 0.77
C ILE A 80 6.43 -1.50 0.17
N TYR A 81 5.61 -1.78 -0.83
CA TYR A 81 5.59 -3.05 -1.55
C TYR A 81 5.98 -2.81 -3.01
N ILE A 82 7.08 -3.42 -3.43
CA ILE A 82 7.68 -3.15 -4.73
C ILE A 82 7.83 -4.44 -5.54
N HIS A 83 7.38 -4.39 -6.78
CA HIS A 83 7.81 -5.31 -7.83
C HIS A 83 8.70 -4.56 -8.82
N TYR A 84 9.79 -5.17 -9.22
CA TYR A 84 10.68 -4.65 -10.24
C TYR A 84 11.10 -5.78 -11.19
N ASN A 85 10.80 -5.62 -12.49
CA ASN A 85 11.05 -6.63 -13.52
C ASN A 85 10.49 -8.03 -13.17
N GLY A 86 9.29 -8.07 -12.59
CA GLY A 86 8.62 -9.31 -12.20
C GLY A 86 9.12 -9.94 -10.91
N LYS A 87 10.13 -9.36 -10.29
CA LYS A 87 10.64 -9.82 -9.00
C LYS A 87 10.10 -8.95 -7.88
N TRP A 88 9.66 -9.59 -6.82
CA TRP A 88 9.36 -8.87 -5.59
C TRP A 88 10.67 -8.44 -4.93
N ILE A 89 10.86 -7.13 -4.80
CA ILE A 89 11.96 -6.57 -4.05
C ILE A 89 11.52 -6.48 -2.59
N ARG A 90 12.20 -7.21 -1.75
CA ARG A 90 12.04 -7.07 -0.32
C ARG A 90 12.64 -5.74 0.12
N SER A 91 11.80 -4.79 0.40
CA SER A 91 12.24 -3.69 1.25
C SER A 91 12.15 -4.06 2.73
N ASN A 92 11.38 -5.11 3.12
CA ASN A 92 10.81 -5.11 4.46
C ASN A 92 10.58 -6.48 5.06
N ARG A 93 11.57 -7.33 5.12
CA ARG A 93 11.60 -8.37 6.16
C ARG A 93 12.40 -7.94 7.40
N GLU A 94 13.11 -6.84 7.29
CA GLU A 94 13.80 -6.23 8.42
C GLU A 94 12.83 -5.27 9.08
N GLN A 95 12.73 -5.30 10.39
CA GLN A 95 11.80 -4.49 11.20
C GLN A 95 12.00 -2.98 11.01
N ASP A 96 13.12 -2.56 10.42
CA ASP A 96 13.57 -1.18 10.36
C ASP A 96 12.83 -0.30 9.33
N ASP A 97 12.10 -0.92 8.39
CA ASP A 97 11.40 -0.19 7.31
C ASP A 97 9.88 -0.12 7.50
N VAL A 98 9.39 -0.43 8.68
CA VAL A 98 7.97 -0.42 9.01
C VAL A 98 7.63 0.82 9.84
N ILE A 99 6.53 1.48 9.51
CA ILE A 99 5.97 2.59 10.29
C ILE A 99 4.65 2.12 10.89
N THR A 100 4.52 2.22 12.21
CA THR A 100 3.31 1.77 12.92
C THR A 100 2.33 2.92 13.10
N VAL A 101 1.07 2.67 12.78
CA VAL A 101 -0.02 3.65 12.86
C VAL A 101 -1.27 3.07 13.53
N VAL A 102 -2.08 3.95 14.11
CA VAL A 102 -3.43 3.61 14.59
C VAL A 102 -4.37 3.60 13.39
N GLY A 103 -5.05 2.48 13.13
CA GLY A 103 -5.84 2.31 11.91
C GLY A 103 -7.03 3.24 11.80
N THR A 104 -7.70 3.52 12.92
CA THR A 104 -8.89 4.39 12.95
C THR A 104 -8.55 5.88 12.86
N GLU A 105 -7.28 6.25 12.88
CA GLU A 105 -6.83 7.62 12.69
C GLU A 105 -6.53 7.94 11.23
N LYS A 106 -6.72 9.20 10.86
CA LYS A 106 -6.39 9.70 9.53
C LYS A 106 -4.86 9.79 9.40
N THR A 107 -4.30 8.92 8.57
CA THR A 107 -2.85 8.79 8.36
C THR A 107 -2.45 9.46 7.07
N MET A 108 -1.51 10.41 7.13
CA MET A 108 -0.92 11.03 5.95
C MET A 108 0.12 10.10 5.33
N PHE A 109 0.19 10.09 4.00
CA PHE A 109 1.23 9.36 3.27
C PHE A 109 1.72 10.14 2.06
N THR A 110 2.98 9.89 1.71
CA THR A 110 3.58 10.30 0.44
C THR A 110 4.38 9.14 -0.14
N ILE A 111 4.24 8.87 -1.44
CA ILE A 111 5.15 8.02 -2.22
C ILE A 111 5.83 8.97 -3.19
N PHE A 112 7.15 9.06 -3.16
CA PHE A 112 7.88 10.03 -3.97
C PHE A 112 9.13 9.45 -4.63
N PHE A 113 9.64 10.18 -5.61
CA PHE A 113 10.88 9.84 -6.30
C PHE A 113 11.82 11.03 -6.22
N GLU A 114 12.93 10.85 -5.56
CA GLU A 114 13.96 11.87 -5.44
C GLU A 114 15.31 11.31 -5.89
N ARG A 115 16.02 12.06 -6.76
CA ARG A 115 17.37 11.72 -7.24
C ARG A 115 17.50 10.27 -7.77
N GLY A 116 16.42 9.74 -8.36
CA GLY A 116 16.39 8.37 -8.87
C GLY A 116 16.13 7.28 -7.83
N MET A 117 15.90 7.67 -6.57
CA MET A 117 15.49 6.79 -5.49
C MET A 117 13.99 6.85 -5.30
N LEU A 118 13.42 5.75 -4.83
CA LEU A 118 12.05 5.68 -4.37
C LEU A 118 12.03 5.92 -2.87
N GLY A 119 11.13 6.80 -2.41
CA GLY A 119 10.88 7.02 -1.00
C GLY A 119 9.40 6.93 -0.65
N TYR A 120 9.12 6.80 0.61
CA TYR A 120 7.78 6.98 1.15
C TYR A 120 7.85 7.64 2.52
N GLU A 121 6.78 8.33 2.86
CA GLU A 121 6.60 9.00 4.14
C GLU A 121 5.23 8.63 4.71
N VAL A 122 5.15 8.45 6.00
CA VAL A 122 3.90 8.23 6.73
C VAL A 122 3.94 9.06 8.01
N ASN A 123 2.99 9.99 8.16
CA ASN A 123 2.89 10.92 9.30
C ASN A 123 4.20 11.67 9.62
N GLY A 124 4.98 12.04 8.60
CA GLY A 124 6.26 12.74 8.75
C GLY A 124 7.48 11.84 8.97
N GLU A 125 7.30 10.54 9.11
CA GLU A 125 8.40 9.57 9.14
C GLU A 125 8.73 9.12 7.72
N GLU A 126 9.93 9.48 7.25
CA GLU A 126 10.41 9.21 5.89
C GLU A 126 11.32 7.99 5.84
N LYS A 127 11.17 7.20 4.77
CA LYS A 127 12.06 6.08 4.42
C LYS A 127 12.50 6.22 2.97
N LEU A 128 13.80 6.21 2.75
CA LEU A 128 14.43 6.22 1.42
C LEU A 128 14.93 4.83 1.06
N LEU A 129 14.66 4.43 -0.16
CA LEU A 129 15.04 3.12 -0.68
C LEU A 129 15.95 3.29 -1.89
N ASN A 130 17.13 2.70 -1.85
CA ASN A 130 18.06 2.71 -2.98
C ASN A 130 17.60 1.71 -4.06
N ILE A 131 16.46 2.02 -4.68
CA ILE A 131 15.89 1.20 -5.75
C ILE A 131 15.75 2.08 -6.99
N PRO A 132 16.44 1.73 -8.09
CA PRO A 132 16.35 2.46 -9.35
C PRO A 132 14.96 2.23 -9.97
N PHE A 133 14.04 3.12 -9.72
CA PHE A 133 12.69 3.05 -10.28
C PHE A 133 12.56 4.06 -11.42
N LYS A 134 12.21 3.58 -12.62
CA LYS A 134 12.01 4.47 -13.78
C LYS A 134 10.66 5.15 -13.68
N ARG A 135 10.66 6.47 -13.72
CA ARG A 135 9.44 7.28 -13.84
C ARG A 135 8.77 7.03 -15.20
N GLY A 136 7.46 7.02 -15.22
CA GLY A 136 6.72 6.83 -16.46
C GLY A 136 5.21 6.83 -16.27
N TRP A 137 4.49 6.55 -17.34
CA TRP A 137 3.06 6.30 -17.29
C TRP A 137 2.79 4.98 -16.59
N GLY A 138 1.74 4.94 -15.78
CA GLY A 138 1.37 3.76 -15.03
C GLY A 138 -0.13 3.68 -14.78
N TRP A 139 -0.53 2.58 -14.20
CA TRP A 139 -1.91 2.30 -13.83
C TRP A 139 -2.08 2.44 -12.33
N MET A 140 -3.15 3.11 -11.91
CA MET A 140 -3.51 3.22 -10.51
C MET A 140 -3.81 1.84 -9.92
N MET A 141 -3.23 1.55 -8.77
CA MET A 141 -3.44 0.34 -8.00
C MET A 141 -4.20 0.69 -6.71
N TRP A 142 -5.27 -0.04 -6.46
CA TRP A 142 -6.21 0.25 -5.38
C TRP A 142 -6.12 -0.73 -4.22
N PHE A 143 -6.90 -0.46 -3.18
CA PHE A 143 -7.06 -1.27 -1.99
C PHE A 143 -7.26 -2.75 -2.35
N TYR A 144 -6.38 -3.59 -1.82
CA TYR A 144 -6.30 -5.00 -2.17
C TYR A 144 -5.85 -5.83 -0.97
N PHE A 145 -6.56 -6.93 -0.70
CA PHE A 145 -6.13 -7.91 0.28
C PHE A 145 -5.10 -8.85 -0.35
N GLY A 146 -3.91 -8.90 0.22
CA GLY A 146 -2.76 -9.57 -0.37
C GLY A 146 -2.64 -11.04 -0.03
N GLY A 147 -1.66 -11.70 -0.71
CA GLY A 147 -1.33 -13.10 -0.48
C GLY A 147 -2.25 -14.08 -1.18
N LYS A 148 -2.15 -15.35 -0.78
CA LYS A 148 -2.95 -16.47 -1.31
C LYS A 148 -4.32 -16.60 -0.64
N ILE A 149 -4.48 -15.99 0.52
CA ILE A 149 -5.69 -16.06 1.34
C ILE A 149 -6.60 -14.88 0.96
N ARG A 150 -7.88 -15.13 0.88
CA ARG A 150 -8.91 -14.12 0.67
C ARG A 150 -9.20 -13.37 1.97
N SER A 151 -9.77 -12.18 1.85
CA SER A 151 -10.12 -11.38 3.03
C SER A 151 -11.00 -12.17 4.00
N PRO A 152 -10.62 -12.26 5.29
CA PRO A 152 -11.34 -13.03 6.30
C PRO A 152 -12.67 -12.38 6.71
N ARG A 153 -12.85 -11.11 6.37
CA ARG A 153 -14.06 -10.33 6.66
C ARG A 153 -14.18 -9.16 5.69
N THR A 154 -15.30 -8.49 5.69
CA THR A 154 -15.46 -7.23 4.96
C THR A 154 -14.59 -6.16 5.60
N MET A 155 -13.75 -5.50 4.79
CA MET A 155 -12.80 -4.47 5.22
C MET A 155 -13.07 -3.16 4.49
N THR A 156 -13.01 -2.06 5.20
CA THR A 156 -13.29 -0.73 4.65
C THR A 156 -12.12 0.22 4.93
N MET A 157 -11.81 1.04 3.95
CA MET A 157 -10.80 2.09 4.03
C MET A 157 -11.35 3.38 3.43
N LYS A 158 -11.12 4.49 4.11
CA LYS A 158 -11.32 5.83 3.53
C LYS A 158 -10.00 6.34 3.00
N MET A 159 -10.03 7.03 1.85
CA MET A 159 -8.84 7.55 1.21
C MET A 159 -9.11 8.85 0.47
N GLU A 160 -8.16 9.77 0.54
CA GLU A 160 -8.02 10.98 -0.26
C GLU A 160 -6.59 11.01 -0.83
N TYR A 161 -6.40 11.39 -2.09
CA TYR A 161 -5.07 11.43 -2.68
C TYR A 161 -4.97 12.46 -3.80
N VAL A 162 -3.74 12.89 -4.07
CA VAL A 162 -3.32 13.70 -5.21
C VAL A 162 -2.13 13.00 -5.86
N ILE A 163 -2.07 13.01 -7.20
CA ILE A 163 -0.92 12.55 -7.98
C ILE A 163 -0.17 13.79 -8.45
N GLU A 164 1.13 13.83 -8.24
CA GLU A 164 2.03 14.94 -8.55
C GLU A 164 2.92 14.64 -9.75
#